data_49a015fd675545b6f395b4b6677fa5d3
#
_entry.id   49a015fd675545b6f395b4b6677fa5d3
#
_cell.length_a   1.000
_cell.length_b   1.000
_cell.length_c   1.000
_cell.angle_alpha   90.00
_cell.angle_beta   90.00
_cell.angle_gamma   90.00
#
_symmetry.space_group_name_H-M   'P 1'
#
loop_
_entity.id
_entity.type
_entity.pdbx_description
1 polymer ?
#
loop_
_entity_poly.entity_id
_entity_poly.type
_entity_poly.pdbx_seq_one_letter_code
_entity_poly.pdbx_strand_id
1 'polypeptide(L)'
;MRRAVLLPSPLLPARAYAPLVDALGRRGWGVAVAEPPRAPAGPEPVAASFREAVRAHAADLVVAHSNAGRYAVAAAGEAAVVHVDAALPPEHGDATLAPEGLLEHLDGMADDDGLLPPWTRWWPDDDIAEVVPDPEVLAGIRADEQRMPLAYFRSRLGAPEGWQGHPQAYLALGSTYAEETALARRLGWPTTVLDGALHLHHLVDPDAVAAAVLDLAAAISGSVRSAPGRGATTTR
;
A
#
# COMPACT_ATOMS: atom_id res chain seq x y z
N MET A 1 12.69 -16.49 -11.80
CA MET A 1 12.82 -15.12 -11.28
C MET A 1 11.60 -14.87 -10.44
N ARG A 2 11.74 -14.41 -9.18
CA ARG A 2 10.61 -14.05 -8.32
C ARG A 2 9.90 -12.82 -8.88
N ARG A 3 8.58 -12.78 -8.75
CA ARG A 3 7.75 -11.72 -9.33
C ARG A 3 7.00 -10.98 -8.23
N ALA A 4 7.08 -9.66 -8.27
CA ALA A 4 6.32 -8.81 -7.37
C ALA A 4 5.37 -7.91 -8.17
N VAL A 5 4.23 -7.59 -7.56
CA VAL A 5 3.36 -6.53 -8.04
C VAL A 5 3.29 -5.45 -6.97
N LEU A 6 3.61 -4.23 -7.36
CA LEU A 6 3.44 -3.04 -6.53
C LEU A 6 2.05 -2.48 -6.76
N LEU A 7 1.30 -2.33 -5.68
CA LEU A 7 0.00 -1.65 -5.65
C LEU A 7 0.23 -0.21 -5.21
N PRO A 8 0.16 0.76 -6.13
CA PRO A 8 0.42 2.15 -5.82
C PRO A 8 -0.77 2.78 -5.07
N SER A 9 -0.50 3.84 -4.30
CA SER A 9 -1.57 4.73 -3.86
C SER A 9 -2.34 5.27 -5.08
N PRO A 10 -3.67 5.23 -5.10
CA PRO A 10 -4.44 5.87 -6.15
C PRO A 10 -4.22 7.39 -6.30
N LEU A 11 -3.56 8.00 -5.31
CA LEU A 11 -3.22 9.43 -5.31
C LEU A 11 -1.94 9.76 -6.08
N LEU A 12 -1.07 8.76 -6.29
CA LEU A 12 0.25 8.95 -6.88
C LEU A 12 0.31 8.38 -8.31
N PRO A 13 0.97 9.06 -9.24
CA PRO A 13 1.23 8.48 -10.57
C PRO A 13 2.17 7.27 -10.45
N ALA A 14 1.98 6.26 -11.31
CA ALA A 14 2.78 5.03 -11.30
C ALA A 14 4.29 5.31 -11.37
N ARG A 15 4.71 6.35 -12.08
CA ARG A 15 6.13 6.74 -12.16
C ARG A 15 6.77 7.15 -10.83
N ALA A 16 5.99 7.58 -9.84
CA ALA A 16 6.52 7.85 -8.50
C ALA A 16 7.13 6.60 -7.85
N TYR A 17 6.80 5.42 -8.36
CA TYR A 17 7.32 4.16 -7.85
C TYR A 17 8.51 3.61 -8.65
N ALA A 18 8.90 4.25 -9.76
CA ALA A 18 10.00 3.79 -10.61
C ALA A 18 11.31 3.57 -9.82
N PRO A 19 11.74 4.46 -8.89
CA PRO A 19 12.96 4.22 -8.10
C PRO A 19 12.90 2.93 -7.29
N LEU A 20 11.75 2.63 -6.67
CA LEU A 20 11.55 1.38 -5.91
C LEU A 20 11.53 0.15 -6.81
N VAL A 21 10.87 0.24 -7.97
CA VAL A 21 10.85 -0.84 -8.98
C VAL A 21 12.28 -1.17 -9.42
N ASP A 22 13.09 -0.17 -9.73
CA ASP A 22 14.48 -0.35 -10.13
C ASP A 22 15.34 -0.95 -9.00
N ALA A 23 15.11 -0.50 -7.75
CA ALA A 23 15.82 -1.02 -6.59
C ALA A 23 15.51 -2.49 -6.30
N LEU A 24 14.25 -2.91 -6.44
CA LEU A 24 13.84 -4.31 -6.36
C LEU A 24 14.36 -5.12 -7.55
N GLY A 25 14.37 -4.53 -8.75
CA GLY A 25 14.91 -5.13 -9.97
C GLY A 25 16.41 -5.46 -9.86
N ARG A 26 17.21 -4.51 -9.32
CA ARG A 26 18.64 -4.73 -9.02
C ARG A 26 18.87 -5.89 -8.05
N ARG A 27 17.90 -6.25 -7.25
CA ARG A 27 17.92 -7.37 -6.29
C ARG A 27 17.33 -8.68 -6.87
N GLY A 28 17.11 -8.70 -8.19
CA GLY A 28 16.72 -9.92 -8.92
C GLY A 28 15.22 -10.21 -8.97
N TRP A 29 14.35 -9.22 -8.65
CA TRP A 29 12.92 -9.35 -8.76
C TRP A 29 12.39 -8.76 -10.06
N GLY A 30 11.45 -9.46 -10.71
CA GLY A 30 10.63 -8.88 -11.76
C GLY A 30 9.46 -8.14 -11.13
N VAL A 31 9.39 -6.82 -11.30
CA VAL A 31 8.37 -5.99 -10.65
C VAL A 31 7.47 -5.36 -11.69
N ALA A 32 6.15 -5.47 -11.51
CA ALA A 32 5.16 -4.70 -12.22
C ALA A 32 4.46 -3.73 -11.27
N VAL A 33 4.04 -2.59 -11.77
CA VAL A 33 3.21 -1.64 -11.04
C VAL A 33 1.79 -1.78 -11.56
N ALA A 34 0.82 -1.96 -10.66
CA ALA A 34 -0.58 -1.94 -11.04
C ALA A 34 -1.01 -0.52 -11.44
N GLU A 35 -1.95 -0.41 -12.36
CA GLU A 35 -2.45 0.87 -12.86
C GLU A 35 -3.93 1.03 -12.47
N PRO A 36 -4.25 1.59 -11.31
CA PRO A 36 -5.62 1.87 -10.94
C PRO A 36 -6.23 2.92 -11.88
N PRO A 37 -7.55 2.85 -12.13
CA PRO A 37 -8.22 3.83 -12.99
C PRO A 37 -8.08 5.23 -12.41
N ARG A 38 -8.04 6.22 -13.29
CA ARG A 38 -8.00 7.63 -12.88
C ARG A 38 -9.34 8.05 -12.28
N ALA A 39 -9.29 8.86 -11.22
CA ALA A 39 -10.45 9.44 -10.55
C ALA A 39 -11.60 8.43 -10.32
N PRO A 40 -11.35 7.26 -9.69
CA PRO A 40 -12.38 6.25 -9.51
C PRO A 40 -13.49 6.78 -8.60
N ALA A 41 -14.74 6.51 -8.98
CA ALA A 41 -15.89 6.93 -8.16
C ALA A 41 -16.06 6.10 -6.87
N GLY A 42 -15.37 4.95 -6.77
CA GLY A 42 -15.43 4.06 -5.61
C GLY A 42 -14.34 2.99 -5.65
N PRO A 43 -14.32 2.06 -4.68
CA PRO A 43 -13.23 1.10 -4.51
C PRO A 43 -13.17 -0.01 -5.55
N GLU A 44 -14.31 -0.44 -6.12
CA GLU A 44 -14.36 -1.65 -6.94
C GLU A 44 -13.51 -1.58 -8.22
N PRO A 45 -13.49 -0.47 -8.98
CA PRO A 45 -12.60 -0.37 -10.14
C PRO A 45 -11.11 -0.47 -9.77
N VAL A 46 -10.71 0.06 -8.60
CA VAL A 46 -9.34 -0.04 -8.07
C VAL A 46 -9.03 -1.48 -7.68
N ALA A 47 -9.94 -2.11 -6.93
CA ALA A 47 -9.82 -3.51 -6.53
C ALA A 47 -9.72 -4.46 -7.74
N ALA A 48 -10.50 -4.22 -8.79
CA ALA A 48 -10.45 -5.01 -10.02
C ALA A 48 -9.10 -4.88 -10.73
N SER A 49 -8.58 -3.65 -10.87
CA SER A 49 -7.27 -3.39 -11.46
C SER A 49 -6.14 -4.08 -10.67
N PHE A 50 -6.17 -4.02 -9.34
CA PHE A 50 -5.16 -4.65 -8.50
C PHE A 50 -5.19 -6.18 -8.60
N ARG A 51 -6.37 -6.81 -8.55
CA ARG A 51 -6.53 -8.26 -8.75
C ARG A 51 -6.01 -8.70 -10.13
N GLU A 52 -6.34 -7.94 -11.17
CA GLU A 52 -5.88 -8.26 -12.54
C GLU A 52 -4.36 -8.16 -12.65
N ALA A 53 -3.73 -7.11 -12.10
CA ALA A 53 -2.28 -6.97 -12.12
C ALA A 53 -1.58 -8.15 -11.42
N VAL A 54 -2.05 -8.53 -10.22
CA VAL A 54 -1.49 -9.66 -9.46
C VAL A 54 -1.63 -10.97 -10.24
N ARG A 55 -2.81 -11.22 -10.81
CA ARG A 55 -3.09 -12.42 -11.60
C ARG A 55 -2.25 -12.47 -12.89
N ALA A 56 -2.21 -11.39 -13.67
CA ALA A 56 -1.51 -11.31 -14.95
C ALA A 56 0.01 -11.55 -14.80
N HIS A 57 0.60 -11.07 -13.68
CA HIS A 57 2.01 -11.27 -13.40
C HIS A 57 2.31 -12.56 -12.65
N ALA A 58 1.29 -13.30 -12.22
CA ALA A 58 1.43 -14.47 -11.34
C ALA A 58 2.41 -14.14 -10.20
N ALA A 59 2.08 -13.10 -9.42
CA ALA A 59 2.96 -12.54 -8.41
C ALA A 59 3.23 -13.53 -7.26
N ASP A 60 4.48 -13.55 -6.80
CA ASP A 60 4.89 -14.24 -5.57
C ASP A 60 4.76 -13.29 -4.36
N LEU A 61 4.81 -11.98 -4.61
CA LEU A 61 4.79 -10.93 -3.61
C LEU A 61 3.93 -9.74 -4.09
N VAL A 62 3.08 -9.25 -3.22
CA VAL A 62 2.39 -7.96 -3.34
C VAL A 62 3.06 -6.95 -2.42
N VAL A 63 3.42 -5.80 -2.96
CA VAL A 63 3.94 -4.65 -2.19
C VAL A 63 2.90 -3.54 -2.28
N ALA A 64 2.22 -3.24 -1.18
CA ALA A 64 1.13 -2.26 -1.17
C ALA A 64 1.53 -1.01 -0.39
N HIS A 65 1.39 0.16 -0.99
CA HIS A 65 1.75 1.43 -0.38
C HIS A 65 0.53 2.28 -0.07
N SER A 66 0.52 2.91 1.11
CA SER A 66 -0.48 3.91 1.48
C SER A 66 -1.93 3.35 1.43
N ASN A 67 -2.87 4.06 0.84
CA ASN A 67 -4.27 3.63 0.72
C ASN A 67 -4.45 2.27 0.01
N ALA A 68 -3.50 1.85 -0.85
CA ALA A 68 -3.57 0.57 -1.53
C ALA A 68 -3.53 -0.63 -0.57
N GLY A 69 -3.04 -0.48 0.64
CA GLY A 69 -3.04 -1.53 1.65
C GLY A 69 -4.44 -2.06 2.00
N ARG A 70 -5.48 -1.22 1.90
CA ARG A 70 -6.90 -1.61 2.07
C ARG A 70 -7.34 -2.73 1.11
N TYR A 71 -6.70 -2.82 -0.05
CA TYR A 71 -7.04 -3.75 -1.13
C TYR A 71 -6.12 -4.97 -1.17
N ALA A 72 -4.95 -4.86 -0.53
CA ALA A 72 -3.82 -5.75 -0.78
C ALA A 72 -4.17 -7.23 -0.62
N VAL A 73 -4.76 -7.62 0.50
CA VAL A 73 -5.10 -9.03 0.77
C VAL A 73 -6.17 -9.54 -0.19
N ALA A 74 -7.20 -8.72 -0.48
CA ALA A 74 -8.25 -9.09 -1.43
C ALA A 74 -7.74 -9.26 -2.87
N ALA A 75 -6.60 -8.62 -3.19
CA ALA A 75 -5.98 -8.72 -4.50
C ALA A 75 -4.88 -9.80 -4.58
N ALA A 76 -4.28 -10.17 -3.45
CA ALA A 76 -3.06 -10.98 -3.40
C ALA A 76 -3.23 -12.43 -3.88
N GLY A 77 -4.43 -13.02 -3.76
CA GLY A 77 -4.60 -14.46 -3.98
C GLY A 77 -3.74 -15.26 -3.02
N GLU A 78 -2.74 -16.00 -3.52
CA GLU A 78 -1.79 -16.77 -2.70
C GLU A 78 -0.46 -16.02 -2.45
N ALA A 79 -0.24 -14.87 -3.09
CA ALA A 79 0.98 -14.09 -2.94
C ALA A 79 1.12 -13.55 -1.52
N ALA A 80 2.31 -13.54 -0.95
CA ALA A 80 2.57 -12.84 0.31
C ALA A 80 2.39 -11.33 0.13
N VAL A 81 2.06 -10.63 1.22
CA VAL A 81 1.84 -9.17 1.19
C VAL A 81 2.84 -8.46 2.10
N VAL A 82 3.51 -7.45 1.59
CA VAL A 82 4.24 -6.48 2.41
C VAL A 82 3.53 -5.13 2.27
N HIS A 83 2.97 -4.67 3.39
CA HIS A 83 2.41 -3.34 3.51
C HIS A 83 3.54 -2.34 3.77
N VAL A 84 3.65 -1.30 2.95
CA VAL A 84 4.66 -0.25 3.07
C VAL A 84 3.95 1.04 3.45
N ASP A 85 4.05 1.43 4.71
CA ASP A 85 3.39 2.62 5.29
C ASP A 85 1.96 2.77 4.79
N ALA A 86 1.14 1.77 5.06
CA ALA A 86 -0.12 1.56 4.35
C ALA A 86 -1.29 1.35 5.32
N ALA A 87 -2.45 1.84 4.92
CA ALA A 87 -3.71 1.56 5.61
C ALA A 87 -4.03 0.07 5.57
N LEU A 88 -4.48 -0.48 6.68
CA LEU A 88 -4.95 -1.86 6.77
C LEU A 88 -6.48 -1.93 6.64
N PRO A 89 -7.03 -3.07 6.18
CA PRO A 89 -8.46 -3.30 6.24
C PRO A 89 -8.97 -3.23 7.70
N PRO A 90 -10.25 -2.93 7.93
CA PRO A 90 -10.82 -2.99 9.27
C PRO A 90 -10.74 -4.43 9.82
N GLU A 91 -10.56 -4.56 11.13
CA GLU A 91 -10.51 -5.87 11.79
C GLU A 91 -11.83 -6.65 11.60
N HIS A 92 -12.96 -5.93 11.52
CA HIS A 92 -14.29 -6.48 11.30
C HIS A 92 -15.14 -5.54 10.44
N GLY A 93 -16.06 -6.12 9.66
CA GLY A 93 -17.00 -5.35 8.85
C GLY A 93 -16.35 -4.58 7.71
N ASP A 94 -16.82 -3.37 7.47
CA ASP A 94 -16.31 -2.44 6.48
C ASP A 94 -16.01 -1.07 7.13
N ALA A 95 -15.11 -0.31 6.52
CA ALA A 95 -14.77 1.05 6.93
C ALA A 95 -14.62 1.96 5.71
N THR A 96 -14.73 3.26 5.94
CA THR A 96 -14.45 4.27 4.91
C THR A 96 -12.98 4.19 4.45
N LEU A 97 -12.71 4.53 3.20
CA LEU A 97 -11.35 4.50 2.64
C LEU A 97 -10.42 5.53 3.29
N ALA A 98 -10.97 6.61 3.83
CA ALA A 98 -10.24 7.54 4.68
C ALA A 98 -10.78 7.51 6.11
N PRO A 99 -9.94 7.69 7.13
CA PRO A 99 -10.38 7.85 8.51
C PRO A 99 -11.16 9.17 8.70
N GLU A 100 -11.99 9.23 9.75
CA GLU A 100 -12.92 10.35 9.99
C GLU A 100 -12.21 11.72 9.99
N GLY A 101 -11.11 11.86 10.71
CA GLY A 101 -10.37 13.14 10.75
C GLY A 101 -9.83 13.59 9.39
N LEU A 102 -9.43 12.64 8.52
CA LEU A 102 -9.05 12.98 7.15
C LEU A 102 -10.28 13.36 6.31
N LEU A 103 -11.41 12.67 6.48
CA LEU A 103 -12.65 13.02 5.76
C LEU A 103 -13.13 14.44 6.09
N GLU A 104 -13.08 14.86 7.35
CA GLU A 104 -13.41 16.22 7.76
C GLU A 104 -12.52 17.26 7.06
N HIS A 105 -11.22 16.99 6.98
CA HIS A 105 -10.28 17.85 6.25
C HIS A 105 -10.59 17.90 4.75
N LEU A 106 -10.85 16.75 4.12
CA LEU A 106 -11.15 16.65 2.68
C LEU A 106 -12.49 17.31 2.32
N ASP A 107 -13.49 17.25 3.20
CA ASP A 107 -14.80 17.87 2.98
C ASP A 107 -14.68 19.40 2.74
N GLY A 108 -13.77 20.05 3.46
CA GLY A 108 -13.51 21.48 3.30
C GLY A 108 -12.78 21.87 2.01
N MET A 109 -12.26 20.90 1.25
CA MET A 109 -11.48 21.15 0.03
C MET A 109 -12.21 20.77 -1.26
N ALA A 110 -13.29 20.01 -1.18
CA ALA A 110 -14.03 19.61 -2.36
C ALA A 110 -14.71 20.80 -3.02
N ASP A 111 -14.65 20.87 -4.37
CA ASP A 111 -15.41 21.87 -5.12
C ASP A 111 -16.88 21.47 -5.28
N ASP A 112 -17.65 22.29 -6.03
CA ASP A 112 -19.09 22.10 -6.26
C ASP A 112 -19.39 20.78 -7.01
N ASP A 113 -18.42 20.23 -7.76
CA ASP A 113 -18.52 18.94 -8.44
C ASP A 113 -18.09 17.76 -7.54
N GLY A 114 -17.70 18.03 -6.29
CA GLY A 114 -17.23 17.04 -5.34
C GLY A 114 -15.82 16.50 -5.63
N LEU A 115 -15.03 17.23 -6.41
CA LEU A 115 -13.66 16.89 -6.73
C LEU A 115 -12.67 17.60 -5.80
N LEU A 116 -11.77 16.82 -5.22
CA LEU A 116 -10.67 17.33 -4.42
C LEU A 116 -9.59 17.98 -5.32
N PRO A 117 -8.84 18.97 -4.84
CA PRO A 117 -7.63 19.39 -5.52
C PRO A 117 -6.64 18.20 -5.61
N PRO A 118 -5.62 18.27 -6.47
CA PRO A 118 -4.52 17.30 -6.45
C PRO A 118 -3.92 17.16 -5.04
N TRP A 119 -3.48 15.94 -4.66
CA TRP A 119 -3.08 15.66 -3.28
C TRP A 119 -1.91 16.52 -2.78
N THR A 120 -1.02 17.01 -3.69
CA THR A 120 0.06 17.92 -3.34
C THR A 120 -0.43 19.31 -2.90
N ARG A 121 -1.73 19.56 -2.94
CA ARG A 121 -2.39 20.80 -2.46
C ARG A 121 -3.26 20.57 -1.22
N TRP A 122 -3.17 19.38 -0.61
CA TRP A 122 -3.93 19.09 0.61
C TRP A 122 -3.24 19.61 1.87
N TRP A 123 -1.94 19.84 1.78
CA TRP A 123 -1.10 20.35 2.86
C TRP A 123 -0.26 21.54 2.38
N PRO A 124 0.36 22.31 3.30
CA PRO A 124 1.28 23.37 2.95
C PRO A 124 2.43 22.87 2.04
N ASP A 125 2.93 23.76 1.18
CA ASP A 125 4.00 23.41 0.24
C ASP A 125 5.28 22.94 0.96
N ASP A 126 5.58 23.48 2.16
CA ASP A 126 6.74 23.08 2.97
C ASP A 126 6.62 21.61 3.44
N ASP A 127 5.43 21.18 3.86
CA ASP A 127 5.16 19.79 4.27
C ASP A 127 5.30 18.83 3.08
N ILE A 128 4.85 19.26 1.90
CA ILE A 128 5.02 18.48 0.66
C ILE A 128 6.49 18.38 0.27
N ALA A 129 7.26 19.46 0.40
CA ALA A 129 8.70 19.47 0.10
C ALA A 129 9.50 18.60 1.08
N GLU A 130 9.02 18.42 2.32
CA GLU A 130 9.65 17.51 3.27
C GLU A 130 9.51 16.03 2.83
N VAL A 131 8.34 15.61 2.34
CA VAL A 131 8.10 14.24 1.88
C VAL A 131 8.60 13.97 0.46
N VAL A 132 8.74 15.01 -0.37
CA VAL A 132 9.30 14.95 -1.73
C VAL A 132 10.36 16.03 -1.89
N PRO A 133 11.57 15.84 -1.33
CA PRO A 133 12.59 16.89 -1.26
C PRO A 133 13.23 17.22 -2.62
N ASP A 134 13.18 16.32 -3.59
CA ASP A 134 13.68 16.58 -4.95
C ASP A 134 12.64 17.38 -5.75
N PRO A 135 12.96 18.64 -6.14
CA PRO A 135 12.01 19.49 -6.85
C PRO A 135 11.67 18.99 -8.27
N GLU A 136 12.53 18.23 -8.93
CA GLU A 136 12.27 17.67 -10.26
C GLU A 136 11.29 16.50 -10.13
N VAL A 137 11.47 15.66 -9.11
CA VAL A 137 10.54 14.57 -8.78
C VAL A 137 9.17 15.15 -8.41
N LEU A 138 9.13 16.19 -7.57
CA LEU A 138 7.89 16.87 -7.20
C LEU A 138 7.18 17.49 -8.40
N ALA A 139 7.91 18.20 -9.25
CA ALA A 139 7.36 18.77 -10.48
C ALA A 139 6.80 17.68 -11.40
N GLY A 140 7.49 16.57 -11.47
CA GLY A 140 7.02 15.39 -12.19
C GLY A 140 5.73 14.80 -11.61
N ILE A 141 5.61 14.65 -10.30
CA ILE A 141 4.38 14.19 -9.66
C ILE A 141 3.23 15.17 -9.96
N ARG A 142 3.46 16.47 -9.75
CA ARG A 142 2.47 17.53 -10.01
C ARG A 142 1.96 17.58 -11.45
N ALA A 143 2.78 17.19 -12.42
CA ALA A 143 2.38 17.14 -13.82
C ALA A 143 1.39 16.01 -14.16
N ASP A 144 1.43 14.89 -13.39
CA ASP A 144 0.64 13.69 -13.65
C ASP A 144 -0.41 13.37 -12.58
N GLU A 145 -0.41 14.10 -11.46
CA GLU A 145 -1.39 13.87 -10.41
C GLU A 145 -2.81 14.14 -10.90
N GLN A 146 -3.77 13.57 -10.22
CA GLN A 146 -5.18 13.66 -10.58
C GLN A 146 -6.00 14.27 -9.45
N ARG A 147 -7.14 14.83 -9.81
CA ARG A 147 -8.17 15.21 -8.86
C ARG A 147 -9.00 13.98 -8.53
N MET A 148 -9.18 13.70 -7.25
CA MET A 148 -9.95 12.55 -6.78
C MET A 148 -11.36 12.98 -6.36
N PRO A 149 -12.40 12.17 -6.66
CA PRO A 149 -13.72 12.42 -6.09
C PRO A 149 -13.68 12.22 -4.57
N LEU A 150 -14.26 13.16 -3.80
CA LEU A 150 -14.46 12.99 -2.36
C LEU A 150 -15.27 11.72 -2.04
N ALA A 151 -16.23 11.37 -2.92
CA ALA A 151 -17.02 10.15 -2.82
C ALA A 151 -16.16 8.86 -2.75
N TYR A 152 -14.98 8.84 -3.39
CA TYR A 152 -14.04 7.71 -3.26
C TYR A 152 -13.64 7.49 -1.81
N PHE A 153 -13.24 8.54 -1.10
CA PHE A 153 -12.79 8.45 0.29
C PHE A 153 -13.91 8.14 1.28
N ARG A 154 -15.13 8.57 0.97
CA ARG A 154 -16.35 8.23 1.71
C ARG A 154 -16.87 6.83 1.45
N SER A 155 -16.41 6.19 0.36
CA SER A 155 -16.80 4.82 0.03
C SER A 155 -16.29 3.85 1.09
N ARG A 156 -17.06 2.79 1.34
CA ARG A 156 -16.73 1.76 2.32
C ARG A 156 -16.13 0.54 1.64
N LEU A 157 -15.18 -0.08 2.30
CA LEU A 157 -14.54 -1.30 1.85
C LEU A 157 -14.33 -2.24 3.04
N GLY A 158 -14.77 -3.48 2.90
CA GLY A 158 -14.49 -4.57 3.83
C GLY A 158 -13.31 -5.41 3.37
N ALA A 159 -12.82 -6.25 4.27
CA ALA A 159 -11.79 -7.23 3.97
C ALA A 159 -12.37 -8.64 3.84
N PRO A 160 -11.68 -9.56 3.16
CA PRO A 160 -12.02 -10.98 3.20
C PRO A 160 -12.03 -11.49 4.64
N GLU A 161 -12.93 -12.41 4.95
CA GLU A 161 -12.97 -13.07 6.26
C GLU A 161 -11.62 -13.75 6.54
N GLY A 162 -11.08 -13.55 7.75
CA GLY A 162 -9.81 -14.13 8.16
C GLY A 162 -8.57 -13.50 7.50
N TRP A 163 -8.70 -12.33 6.90
CA TRP A 163 -7.61 -11.64 6.22
C TRP A 163 -6.35 -11.48 7.08
N GLN A 164 -6.50 -11.38 8.40
CA GLN A 164 -5.38 -11.24 9.34
C GLN A 164 -4.44 -12.45 9.33
N GLY A 165 -4.96 -13.63 8.96
CA GLY A 165 -4.17 -14.88 8.86
C GLY A 165 -3.46 -15.08 7.52
N HIS A 166 -3.63 -14.17 6.55
CA HIS A 166 -2.89 -14.21 5.30
C HIS A 166 -1.38 -13.96 5.56
N PRO A 167 -0.46 -14.57 4.79
CA PRO A 167 0.98 -14.29 4.92
C PRO A 167 1.31 -12.83 4.65
N GLN A 168 1.58 -12.06 5.71
CA GLN A 168 1.74 -10.61 5.66
C GLN A 168 2.88 -10.10 6.53
N ALA A 169 3.41 -8.93 6.18
CA ALA A 169 4.37 -8.17 6.96
C ALA A 169 4.11 -6.66 6.79
N TYR A 170 4.69 -5.86 7.69
CA TYR A 170 4.49 -4.42 7.70
C TYR A 170 5.82 -3.66 7.77
N LEU A 171 6.01 -2.72 6.86
CA LEU A 171 7.10 -1.74 6.86
C LEU A 171 6.52 -0.36 7.15
N ALA A 172 6.86 0.21 8.29
CA ALA A 172 6.50 1.57 8.65
C ALA A 172 7.57 2.58 8.19
N LEU A 173 7.12 3.70 7.63
CA LEU A 173 7.93 4.86 7.24
C LEU A 173 7.48 6.04 8.13
N GLY A 174 8.09 6.17 9.30
CA GLY A 174 7.69 7.18 10.28
C GLY A 174 6.40 6.85 11.03
N SER A 175 5.57 7.85 11.30
CA SER A 175 4.41 7.77 12.19
C SER A 175 3.05 7.93 11.52
N THR A 176 2.99 8.10 10.21
CA THR A 176 1.75 8.33 9.45
C THR A 176 0.71 7.23 9.70
N TYR A 177 1.16 5.98 9.77
CA TYR A 177 0.33 4.79 10.00
C TYR A 177 0.71 4.08 11.31
N ALA A 178 0.80 4.85 12.41
CA ALA A 178 1.19 4.31 13.72
C ALA A 178 0.18 3.28 14.26
N GLU A 179 -1.11 3.47 14.01
CA GLU A 179 -2.17 2.55 14.43
C GLU A 179 -2.10 1.22 13.69
N GLU A 180 -1.86 1.25 12.38
CA GLU A 180 -1.68 0.07 11.54
C GLU A 180 -0.40 -0.68 11.91
N THR A 181 0.67 0.05 12.21
CA THR A 181 1.92 -0.53 12.73
C THR A 181 1.68 -1.25 14.05
N ALA A 182 0.90 -0.65 14.96
CA ALA A 182 0.53 -1.28 16.23
C ALA A 182 -0.36 -2.51 16.00
N LEU A 183 -1.32 -2.45 15.06
CA LEU A 183 -2.15 -3.59 14.69
C LEU A 183 -1.32 -4.74 14.13
N ALA A 184 -0.42 -4.48 13.19
CA ALA A 184 0.47 -5.49 12.60
C ALA A 184 1.28 -6.22 13.69
N ARG A 185 1.82 -5.48 14.67
CA ARG A 185 2.54 -6.05 15.83
C ARG A 185 1.63 -6.90 16.72
N ARG A 186 0.39 -6.44 16.99
CA ARG A 186 -0.59 -7.24 17.76
C ARG A 186 -0.96 -8.54 17.06
N LEU A 187 -1.01 -8.54 15.75
CA LEU A 187 -1.29 -9.73 14.91
C LEU A 187 -0.07 -10.64 14.77
N GLY A 188 1.09 -10.26 15.32
CA GLY A 188 2.32 -11.05 15.26
C GLY A 188 3.00 -11.05 13.89
N TRP A 189 2.70 -10.09 13.03
CA TRP A 189 3.33 -9.99 11.71
C TRP A 189 4.78 -9.51 11.84
N PRO A 190 5.71 -10.00 10.99
CA PRO A 190 7.01 -9.36 10.85
C PRO A 190 6.82 -7.87 10.57
N THR A 191 7.43 -7.02 11.41
CA THR A 191 7.26 -5.57 11.35
C THR A 191 8.60 -4.88 11.47
N THR A 192 8.90 -3.98 10.54
CA THR A 192 10.10 -3.14 10.53
C THR A 192 9.68 -1.67 10.51
N VAL A 193 10.44 -0.82 11.19
CA VAL A 193 10.31 0.64 11.11
C VAL A 193 11.62 1.18 10.56
N LEU A 194 11.57 2.00 9.53
CA LEU A 194 12.71 2.78 9.08
C LEU A 194 12.72 4.12 9.83
N ASP A 195 13.67 4.25 10.75
CA ASP A 195 13.80 5.44 11.58
C ASP A 195 14.16 6.66 10.72
N GLY A 196 13.51 7.79 10.99
CA GLY A 196 13.71 9.03 10.23
C GLY A 196 13.15 9.02 8.81
N ALA A 197 12.50 7.93 8.40
CA ALA A 197 11.81 7.87 7.11
C ALA A 197 10.47 8.64 7.16
N LEU A 198 10.05 9.15 6.01
CA LEU A 198 8.74 9.78 5.80
C LEU A 198 7.91 8.96 4.81
N HIS A 199 6.63 9.24 4.73
CA HIS A 199 5.65 8.47 3.97
C HIS A 199 6.07 8.10 2.53
N LEU A 200 6.81 8.97 1.83
CA LEU A 200 7.29 8.74 0.47
C LEU A 200 8.79 8.40 0.42
N HIS A 201 9.34 7.78 1.47
CA HIS A 201 10.79 7.50 1.56
C HIS A 201 11.34 6.65 0.41
N HIS A 202 10.50 5.93 -0.30
CA HIS A 202 10.88 5.22 -1.53
C HIS A 202 11.33 6.15 -2.68
N LEU A 203 11.05 7.46 -2.59
CA LEU A 203 11.60 8.50 -3.47
C LEU A 203 12.95 9.02 -3.00
N VAL A 204 13.27 8.88 -1.71
CA VAL A 204 14.49 9.42 -1.07
C VAL A 204 15.57 8.36 -1.00
N ASP A 205 15.26 7.18 -0.45
CA ASP A 205 16.15 6.03 -0.38
C ASP A 205 15.42 4.75 -0.81
N PRO A 206 15.24 4.55 -2.13
CA PRO A 206 14.58 3.37 -2.67
C PRO A 206 15.32 2.07 -2.34
N ASP A 207 16.65 2.12 -2.14
CA ASP A 207 17.46 0.95 -1.83
C ASP A 207 17.22 0.46 -0.40
N ALA A 208 17.11 1.37 0.57
CA ALA A 208 16.75 1.01 1.95
C ALA A 208 15.33 0.42 2.02
N VAL A 209 14.36 1.06 1.34
CA VAL A 209 12.98 0.55 1.29
C VAL A 209 12.92 -0.83 0.62
N ALA A 210 13.60 -1.02 -0.51
CA ALA A 210 13.65 -2.31 -1.20
C ALA A 210 14.28 -3.41 -0.34
N ALA A 211 15.37 -3.12 0.36
CA ALA A 211 16.01 -4.08 1.27
C ALA A 211 15.04 -4.51 2.38
N ALA A 212 14.41 -3.55 3.07
CA ALA A 212 13.45 -3.83 4.14
C ALA A 212 12.23 -4.64 3.65
N VAL A 213 11.70 -4.33 2.47
CA VAL A 213 10.61 -5.10 1.84
C VAL A 213 11.02 -6.55 1.62
N LEU A 214 12.22 -6.80 1.10
CA LEU A 214 12.69 -8.17 0.80
C LEU A 214 13.04 -8.96 2.06
N ASP A 215 13.57 -8.32 3.09
CA ASP A 215 13.82 -8.95 4.40
C ASP A 215 12.50 -9.39 5.04
N LEU A 216 11.47 -8.54 5.00
CA LEU A 216 10.13 -8.86 5.46
C LEU A 216 9.49 -10.00 4.66
N ALA A 217 9.62 -10.00 3.34
CA ALA A 217 9.14 -11.08 2.47
C ALA A 217 9.83 -12.42 2.80
N ALA A 218 11.12 -12.39 3.12
CA ALA A 218 11.85 -13.57 3.56
C ALA A 218 11.38 -14.09 4.93
N ALA A 219 11.09 -13.17 5.88
CA ALA A 219 10.57 -13.50 7.20
C ALA A 219 9.20 -14.19 7.13
N ILE A 220 8.28 -13.71 6.28
CA ILE A 220 6.99 -14.37 6.00
C ILE A 220 7.23 -15.81 5.54
N SER A 221 8.10 -16.03 4.55
CA SER A 221 8.38 -17.35 3.98
C SER A 221 8.99 -18.32 4.99
N GLY A 222 9.77 -17.82 5.94
CA GLY A 222 10.35 -18.59 7.04
C GLY A 222 9.31 -19.07 8.05
N SER A 223 8.38 -18.19 8.41
CA SER A 223 7.31 -18.46 9.38
C SER A 223 6.33 -19.54 8.90
N VAL A 224 5.97 -19.54 7.60
CA VAL A 224 5.07 -20.54 7.00
C VAL A 224 5.68 -21.94 7.05
N ARG A 225 7.01 -22.07 6.88
CA ARG A 225 7.71 -23.37 6.93
C ARG A 225 7.87 -23.94 8.33
N SER A 226 7.79 -23.10 9.37
CA SER A 226 7.98 -23.47 10.77
C SER A 226 6.69 -23.84 11.50
N ALA A 227 5.51 -23.65 10.88
CA ALA A 227 4.24 -24.02 11.48
C ALA A 227 4.09 -25.55 11.49
N PRO A 228 3.87 -26.22 12.67
CA PRO A 228 3.68 -27.64 12.75
C PRO A 228 2.42 -28.02 11.95
N GLY A 229 2.56 -28.95 11.00
CA GLY A 229 1.47 -29.46 10.19
C GLY A 229 0.28 -29.85 11.07
N ARG A 230 -0.90 -29.30 10.77
CA ARG A 230 -2.16 -29.72 11.42
C ARG A 230 -2.31 -31.22 11.15
N GLY A 231 -2.11 -32.01 12.19
CA GLY A 231 -2.18 -33.46 12.14
C GLY A 231 -3.50 -33.91 11.53
N ALA A 232 -3.42 -34.72 10.49
CA ALA A 232 -4.56 -35.42 9.96
C ALA A 232 -5.11 -36.34 11.07
N THR A 233 -6.24 -36.00 11.63
CA THR A 233 -6.97 -36.88 12.56
C THR A 233 -7.54 -38.01 11.72
N THR A 234 -6.85 -39.13 11.69
CA THR A 234 -7.36 -40.37 11.15
C THR A 234 -8.39 -40.93 12.12
N THR A 235 -9.65 -40.77 11.83
CA THR A 235 -10.73 -41.48 12.53
C THR A 235 -10.76 -42.91 12.03
N ARG A 236 -10.57 -43.85 12.93
CA ARG A 236 -10.88 -45.27 12.76
C ARG A 236 -12.39 -45.50 13.00
#